data_67ae460254a92d9256156c18ff135d32
#
_entry.id   67ae460254a92d9256156c18ff135d32
#
_cell.length_a   1.000
_cell.length_b   1.000
_cell.length_c   1.000
_cell.angle_alpha   90.00
_cell.angle_beta   90.00
_cell.angle_gamma   90.00
#
_symmetry.space_group_name_H-M   'P 1'
#
loop_
_entity.id
_entity.type
_entity.pdbx_description
1 polymer ?
#
loop_
_entity_poly.entity_id
_entity_poly.type
_entity_poly.pdbx_seq_one_letter_code
_entity_poly.pdbx_strand_id
1 'polypeptide(L)'
;MLGAIARLIQSQGREYQLQNASGGGGRSTPSYSDDGTLVGVLERRGRPQTATDSSGTEVETDLEIRTVPDDGTTLRPAGSADGYPTLLEHPTGAEYRLLDMHEEDGGVTVLTVVED
;
A
#
# COMPACT_ATOMS: atom_id res chain seq x y z
N MET A 1 -12.78 -8.50 -17.10
CA MET A 1 -11.54 -8.62 -17.91
C MET A 1 -10.56 -7.54 -17.46
N LEU A 2 -9.30 -7.92 -17.21
CA LEU A 2 -8.27 -6.95 -16.84
C LEU A 2 -7.76 -6.24 -18.09
N GLY A 3 -7.48 -4.95 -17.95
CA GLY A 3 -6.86 -4.16 -19.02
C GLY A 3 -5.41 -4.55 -19.26
N ALA A 4 -4.81 -3.99 -20.32
CA ALA A 4 -3.43 -4.28 -20.70
C ALA A 4 -2.44 -3.86 -19.59
N ILE A 5 -2.67 -2.72 -18.94
CA ILE A 5 -1.80 -2.24 -17.85
C ILE A 5 -1.87 -3.20 -16.67
N ALA A 6 -3.07 -3.68 -16.32
CA ALA A 6 -3.23 -4.63 -15.23
C ALA A 6 -2.47 -5.92 -15.49
N ARG A 7 -2.51 -6.44 -16.72
CA ARG A 7 -1.75 -7.64 -17.10
C ARG A 7 -0.26 -7.41 -17.04
N LEU A 8 0.20 -6.22 -17.43
CA LEU A 8 1.60 -5.86 -17.37
C LEU A 8 2.10 -5.83 -15.92
N ILE A 9 1.30 -5.27 -15.02
CA ILE A 9 1.60 -5.25 -13.58
C ILE A 9 1.75 -6.67 -13.07
N GLN A 10 0.81 -7.56 -13.40
CA GLN A 10 0.87 -8.95 -12.93
C GLN A 10 2.08 -9.70 -13.45
N SER A 11 2.56 -9.38 -14.65
CA SER A 11 3.71 -10.08 -15.26
C SER A 11 5.06 -9.47 -14.86
N GLN A 12 5.14 -8.18 -14.58
CA GLN A 12 6.40 -7.48 -14.31
C GLN A 12 6.54 -6.94 -12.88
N GLY A 13 5.47 -7.02 -12.10
CA GLY A 13 5.50 -6.54 -10.72
C GLY A 13 6.36 -7.39 -9.81
N ARG A 14 6.66 -6.84 -8.65
CA ARG A 14 7.32 -7.55 -7.56
C ARG A 14 6.28 -7.97 -6.53
N GLU A 15 6.57 -9.05 -5.82
CA GLU A 15 5.69 -9.53 -4.77
C GLU A 15 6.03 -8.82 -3.46
N TYR A 16 5.07 -8.07 -2.94
CA TYR A 16 5.19 -7.38 -1.65
C TYR A 16 4.52 -8.22 -0.58
N GLN A 17 5.17 -8.35 0.57
CA GLN A 17 4.53 -8.93 1.75
C GLN A 17 3.67 -7.87 2.41
N LEU A 18 2.39 -8.15 2.57
CA LEU A 18 1.48 -7.25 3.27
C LEU A 18 1.56 -7.53 4.77
N GLN A 19 1.56 -6.44 5.54
CA GLN A 19 1.49 -6.52 6.99
C GLN A 19 0.36 -5.61 7.46
N ASN A 20 -0.56 -6.16 8.23
CA ASN A 20 -1.67 -5.41 8.78
C ASN A 20 -1.71 -5.57 10.30
N ALA A 21 -2.11 -4.50 10.98
CA ALA A 21 -2.24 -4.52 12.42
C ALA A 21 -3.50 -5.28 12.81
N SER A 22 -3.39 -6.07 13.86
CA SER A 22 -4.51 -6.83 14.42
C SER A 22 -4.45 -6.79 15.93
N GLY A 23 -5.58 -6.98 16.58
CA GLY A 23 -5.70 -6.88 18.02
C GLY A 23 -5.81 -5.44 18.47
N GLY A 24 -5.20 -5.10 19.60
CA GLY A 24 -5.18 -3.72 20.10
C GLY A 24 -6.48 -3.28 20.75
N GLY A 25 -7.26 -4.19 21.23
CA GLY A 25 -8.42 -3.84 22.05
C GLY A 25 -8.00 -3.32 23.41
N GLY A 26 -8.69 -2.32 23.93
CA GLY A 26 -8.41 -1.78 25.24
C GLY A 26 -7.08 -1.05 25.30
N ARG A 27 -6.17 -1.53 26.16
CA ARG A 27 -4.87 -0.89 26.38
C ARG A 27 -3.74 -1.49 25.56
N SER A 28 -4.03 -2.50 24.75
CA SER A 28 -3.00 -3.17 23.96
C SER A 28 -2.66 -2.39 22.72
N THR A 29 -1.38 -2.27 22.41
CA THR A 29 -0.92 -1.74 21.14
C THR A 29 -1.14 -2.81 20.08
N PRO A 30 -1.80 -2.48 18.95
CA PRO A 30 -1.90 -3.44 17.86
C PRO A 30 -0.52 -3.87 17.37
N SER A 31 -0.41 -5.12 16.99
CA SER A 31 0.83 -5.62 16.41
C SER A 31 0.61 -5.98 14.94
N TYR A 32 1.62 -5.71 14.14
CA TYR A 32 1.60 -6.07 12.72
C TYR A 32 1.90 -7.54 12.55
N SER A 33 1.19 -8.17 11.62
CA SER A 33 1.44 -9.55 11.23
C SER A 33 1.29 -9.68 9.72
N ASP A 34 1.91 -10.72 9.17
CA ASP A 34 1.82 -11.01 7.75
C ASP A 34 0.36 -11.28 7.36
N ASP A 35 -0.08 -10.69 6.26
CA ASP A 35 -1.47 -10.75 5.82
C ASP A 35 -1.55 -10.95 4.30
N GLY A 36 -0.78 -11.89 3.79
CA GLY A 36 -0.76 -12.22 2.38
C GLY A 36 0.25 -11.41 1.58
N THR A 37 0.16 -11.54 0.28
CA THR A 37 1.08 -10.91 -0.65
C THR A 37 0.33 -10.14 -1.72
N LEU A 38 1.04 -9.22 -2.37
CA LEU A 38 0.49 -8.36 -3.40
C LEU A 38 1.54 -8.14 -4.47
N VAL A 39 1.17 -8.30 -5.73
CA VAL A 39 2.08 -8.02 -6.85
C VAL A 39 1.84 -6.59 -7.31
N GLY A 40 2.91 -5.80 -7.35
CA GLY A 40 2.81 -4.41 -7.75
C GLY A 40 4.08 -3.89 -8.41
N VAL A 41 3.95 -2.76 -9.07
CA VAL A 41 5.06 -2.03 -9.70
C VAL A 41 5.26 -0.72 -8.95
N LEU A 42 6.46 -0.53 -8.41
CA LEU A 42 6.83 0.72 -7.74
C LEU A 42 7.28 1.73 -8.78
N GLU A 43 6.69 2.90 -8.73
CA GLU A 43 7.00 3.98 -9.66
C GLU A 43 7.26 5.29 -8.89
N ARG A 44 8.12 6.12 -9.47
CA ARG A 44 8.37 7.46 -8.97
C ARG A 44 7.66 8.44 -9.90
N ARG A 45 6.80 9.28 -9.34
CA ARG A 45 5.95 10.16 -10.16
C ARG A 45 6.67 11.33 -10.80
N GLY A 46 7.81 11.72 -10.27
CA GLY A 46 8.50 12.91 -10.71
C GLY A 46 7.94 14.21 -10.14
N ARG A 47 6.75 14.17 -9.55
CA ARG A 47 6.16 15.30 -8.82
C ARG A 47 5.74 14.82 -7.45
N PRO A 48 6.26 15.42 -6.38
CA PRO A 48 5.80 15.07 -5.04
C PRO A 48 4.33 15.42 -4.86
N GLN A 49 3.65 14.60 -4.09
CA GLN A 49 2.30 14.89 -3.64
C GLN A 49 2.27 14.82 -2.13
N THR A 50 1.35 15.55 -1.54
CA THR A 50 1.18 15.57 -0.09
C THR A 50 0.05 14.64 0.30
N ALA A 51 0.31 13.79 1.29
CA ALA A 51 -0.70 12.93 1.89
C ALA A 51 -0.60 13.06 3.40
N THR A 52 -1.70 12.78 4.10
CA THR A 52 -1.71 12.86 5.56
C THR A 52 -1.44 11.47 6.13
N ASP A 53 -0.49 11.37 7.05
CA ASP A 53 -0.21 10.11 7.72
C ASP A 53 -1.19 9.87 8.87
N SER A 54 -1.00 8.74 9.58
CA SER A 54 -1.90 8.33 10.64
C SER A 54 -1.91 9.25 11.86
N SER A 55 -0.89 10.09 12.01
CA SER A 55 -0.83 11.07 13.10
C SER A 55 -1.42 12.43 12.72
N GLY A 56 -1.92 12.58 11.50
CA GLY A 56 -2.42 13.85 10.98
C GLY A 56 -1.34 14.75 10.40
N THR A 57 -0.10 14.27 10.31
CA THR A 57 1.01 15.02 9.76
C THR A 57 1.03 14.90 8.24
N GLU A 58 1.26 16.00 7.55
CA GLU A 58 1.44 15.96 6.10
C GLU A 58 2.79 15.36 5.74
N VAL A 59 2.77 14.40 4.83
CA VAL A 59 3.95 13.72 4.33
C VAL A 59 4.03 13.96 2.82
N GLU A 60 5.18 14.38 2.35
CA GLU A 60 5.43 14.56 0.94
C GLU A 60 6.09 13.30 0.37
N THR A 61 5.54 12.77 -0.73
CA THR A 61 6.08 11.57 -1.37
C THR A 61 5.84 11.62 -2.87
N ASP A 62 6.75 11.03 -3.63
CA ASP A 62 6.60 10.85 -5.08
C ASP A 62 6.49 9.36 -5.45
N LEU A 63 6.30 8.47 -4.47
CA LEU A 63 6.26 7.04 -4.69
C LEU A 63 4.83 6.52 -4.81
N GLU A 64 4.61 5.66 -5.81
CA GLU A 64 3.35 4.96 -6.00
C GLU A 64 3.61 3.49 -6.29
N ILE A 65 2.71 2.63 -5.85
CA ILE A 65 2.69 1.23 -6.25
C ILE A 65 1.41 0.99 -7.02
N ARG A 66 1.52 0.54 -8.27
CA ARG A 66 0.37 0.14 -9.08
C ARG A 66 0.19 -1.35 -8.93
N THR A 67 -1.02 -1.77 -8.61
CA THR A 67 -1.32 -3.16 -8.30
C THR A 67 -2.71 -3.55 -8.78
N VAL A 68 -2.94 -4.85 -8.86
CA VAL A 68 -4.25 -5.43 -9.10
C VAL A 68 -4.54 -6.35 -7.90
N PRO A 69 -5.15 -5.81 -6.84
CA PRO A 69 -5.37 -6.62 -5.64
C PRO A 69 -6.41 -7.71 -5.89
N ASP A 70 -6.17 -8.87 -5.30
CA ASP A 70 -7.14 -9.97 -5.32
C ASP A 70 -8.28 -9.69 -4.33
N ASP A 71 -9.40 -10.38 -4.53
CA ASP A 71 -10.49 -10.34 -3.59
C ASP A 71 -10.01 -10.81 -2.22
N GLY A 72 -10.40 -10.09 -1.20
CA GLY A 72 -10.01 -10.40 0.16
C GLY A 72 -8.69 -9.76 0.60
N THR A 73 -7.98 -9.07 -0.30
CA THR A 73 -6.80 -8.30 0.08
C THR A 73 -7.20 -7.15 0.99
N THR A 74 -6.51 -7.02 2.13
CA THR A 74 -6.77 -5.94 3.08
C THR A 74 -5.74 -4.84 2.89
N LEU A 75 -6.21 -3.65 2.48
CA LEU A 75 -5.38 -2.46 2.30
C LEU A 75 -6.01 -1.32 3.10
N ARG A 76 -5.26 -0.80 4.06
CA ARG A 76 -5.73 0.25 4.97
C ARG A 76 -4.88 1.50 4.84
N PRO A 77 -5.37 2.53 4.10
CA PRO A 77 -4.65 3.81 4.02
C PRO A 77 -4.57 4.50 5.37
N ALA A 78 -3.54 5.30 5.56
CA ALA A 78 -3.28 5.99 6.82
C ALA A 78 -4.47 6.80 7.33
N GLY A 79 -5.20 7.46 6.42
CA GLY A 79 -6.35 8.30 6.79
C GLY A 79 -7.55 7.53 7.34
N SER A 80 -7.60 6.21 7.16
CA SER A 80 -8.73 5.38 7.61
C SER A 80 -8.30 4.20 8.49
N ALA A 81 -7.06 4.18 8.93
CA ALA A 81 -6.46 3.01 9.56
C ALA A 81 -6.24 3.16 11.07
N ASP A 82 -6.90 4.11 11.71
CA ASP A 82 -6.81 4.35 13.16
C ASP A 82 -5.37 4.36 13.69
N GLY A 83 -4.45 4.91 12.89
CA GLY A 83 -3.05 5.01 13.26
C GLY A 83 -2.17 3.84 12.82
N TYR A 84 -2.73 2.83 12.19
CA TYR A 84 -2.00 1.60 11.83
C TYR A 84 -2.24 1.24 10.36
N PRO A 85 -1.62 1.99 9.41
CA PRO A 85 -1.81 1.70 7.99
C PRO A 85 -1.14 0.39 7.58
N THR A 86 -1.57 -0.16 6.45
CA THR A 86 -0.93 -1.33 5.86
C THR A 86 0.53 -1.02 5.52
N LEU A 87 1.41 -1.96 5.84
CA LEU A 87 2.82 -1.92 5.44
C LEU A 87 3.04 -2.89 4.30
N LEU A 88 3.86 -2.50 3.33
CA LEU A 88 4.23 -3.34 2.19
C LEU A 88 5.73 -3.54 2.21
N GLU A 89 6.16 -4.79 2.35
CA GLU A 89 7.59 -5.13 2.37
C GLU A 89 8.02 -5.67 1.01
N HIS A 90 8.98 -5.00 0.41
CA HIS A 90 9.60 -5.42 -0.85
C HIS A 90 10.55 -6.62 -0.60
N PRO A 91 10.76 -7.51 -1.58
CA PRO A 91 11.72 -8.63 -1.41
C PRO A 91 13.11 -8.22 -0.98
N THR A 92 13.54 -6.99 -1.24
CA THR A 92 14.84 -6.49 -0.78
C THR A 92 14.87 -6.08 0.68
N GLY A 93 13.72 -6.10 1.36
CA GLY A 93 13.58 -5.67 2.75
C GLY A 93 13.11 -4.23 2.93
N ALA A 94 13.02 -3.46 1.85
CA ALA A 94 12.48 -2.09 1.94
C ALA A 94 11.00 -2.15 2.34
N GLU A 95 10.59 -1.26 3.24
CA GLU A 95 9.24 -1.24 3.77
C GLU A 95 8.56 0.08 3.44
N TYR A 96 7.30 0.00 3.00
CA TYR A 96 6.52 1.16 2.57
C TYR A 96 5.23 1.24 3.37
N ARG A 97 4.88 2.45 3.83
CA ARG A 97 3.60 2.71 4.49
C ARG A 97 2.58 3.19 3.47
N LEU A 98 1.39 2.64 3.53
CA LEU A 98 0.29 3.05 2.67
C LEU A 98 -0.35 4.33 3.22
N LEU A 99 -0.28 5.42 2.43
CA LEU A 99 -0.85 6.71 2.83
C LEU A 99 -2.24 6.92 2.25
N ASP A 100 -2.43 6.56 1.00
CA ASP A 100 -3.68 6.78 0.29
C ASP A 100 -3.80 5.77 -0.84
N MET A 101 -4.99 5.60 -1.39
CA MET A 101 -5.20 4.70 -2.53
C MET A 101 -6.40 5.16 -3.34
N HIS A 102 -6.36 4.89 -4.63
CA HIS A 102 -7.49 5.13 -5.52
C HIS A 102 -7.51 4.09 -6.64
N GLU A 103 -8.67 3.88 -7.22
CA GLU A 103 -8.83 2.94 -8.32
C GLU A 103 -8.77 3.67 -9.65
N GLU A 104 -8.16 3.01 -10.63
CA GLU A 104 -8.13 3.46 -12.02
C GLU A 104 -8.85 2.45 -12.89
N ASP A 105 -9.13 2.83 -14.14
CA ASP A 105 -9.77 1.94 -15.10
C ASP A 105 -8.93 0.68 -15.34
N GLY A 106 -9.60 -0.40 -15.72
CA GLY A 106 -8.93 -1.65 -16.06
C GLY A 106 -8.53 -2.52 -14.87
N GLY A 107 -9.07 -2.26 -13.68
CA GLY A 107 -8.82 -3.07 -12.50
C GLY A 107 -7.54 -2.73 -11.75
N VAL A 108 -6.94 -1.58 -12.04
CA VAL A 108 -5.71 -1.13 -11.39
C VAL A 108 -6.02 -0.27 -10.17
N THR A 109 -5.33 -0.54 -9.07
CA THR A 109 -5.36 0.30 -7.88
C THR A 109 -4.00 0.96 -7.73
N VAL A 110 -4.00 2.26 -7.46
CA VAL A 110 -2.77 3.04 -7.23
C VAL A 110 -2.64 3.29 -5.74
N LEU A 111 -1.53 2.85 -5.18
CA LEU A 111 -1.20 3.04 -3.77
C LEU A 111 -0.18 4.16 -3.65
N THR A 112 -0.53 5.20 -2.90
CA THR A 112 0.42 6.26 -2.55
C THR A 112 1.15 5.81 -1.30
N VAL A 113 2.47 5.70 -1.37
CA VAL A 113 3.28 5.13 -0.30
C VAL A 113 4.47 6.02 0.03
N VAL A 114 5.01 5.83 1.23
CA VAL A 114 6.27 6.43 1.64
C VAL A 114 7.16 5.33 2.20
N GLU A 115 8.43 5.40 1.87
CA GLU A 115 9.41 4.45 2.39
C GLU A 115 9.74 4.78 3.84
N ASP A 116 9.70 3.77 4.68
CA ASP A 116 10.11 3.90 6.09
C ASP A 116 11.62 3.84 6.24
#